data_6e23291d054cb1aeb105eb0f8fc71783
#
_entry.id   6e23291d054cb1aeb105eb0f8fc71783
#
_cell.length_a   1.000
_cell.length_b   1.000
_cell.length_c   1.000
_cell.angle_alpha   90.00
_cell.angle_beta   90.00
_cell.angle_gamma   90.00
#
_symmetry.space_group_name_H-M   'P 1'
#
loop_
_entity.id
_entity.type
_entity.pdbx_description
1 polymer ?
#
loop_
_entity_poly.entity_id
_entity_poly.type
_entity_poly.pdbx_seq_one_letter_code
_entity_poly.pdbx_strand_id
1 'polypeptide(L)'
;GISLVLIYLNLIHEAAHNNIFKSKKLNSAVLQIFDFVGANSYIWKKRHISSHHAYPNVDGWDTDIEQSGLLKITPWIWAKGIQKHQHKFFFLVYPLYLFNWMFIRDFRDFFDNDRVILKTQGKIPVREKVKMIAFKLFYFFYQIAIPVLFFKVSIGLALGAWFLQVIAASIFALFV
;
A
#
# COMPACT_ATOMS: atom_id res chain seq x y z
N GLY A 1 1.41 -11.32 -9.78
CA GLY A 1 0.69 -11.01 -8.53
C GLY A 1 1.40 -11.65 -7.33
N ILE A 2 1.37 -12.98 -7.22
CA ILE A 2 1.95 -13.74 -6.09
C ILE A 2 3.42 -13.39 -5.85
N SER A 3 4.26 -13.40 -6.89
CA SER A 3 5.69 -13.07 -6.78
C SER A 3 5.93 -11.68 -6.20
N LEU A 4 5.07 -10.70 -6.48
CA LEU A 4 5.18 -9.35 -5.91
C LEU A 4 4.95 -9.36 -4.39
N VAL A 5 4.00 -10.14 -3.91
CA VAL A 5 3.74 -10.29 -2.47
C VAL A 5 4.90 -10.98 -1.77
N LEU A 6 5.48 -12.04 -2.38
CA LEU A 6 6.67 -12.72 -1.84
C LEU A 6 7.89 -11.79 -1.79
N ILE A 7 8.10 -10.96 -2.81
CA ILE A 7 9.14 -9.92 -2.79
C ILE A 7 8.89 -8.93 -1.66
N TYR A 8 7.64 -8.49 -1.48
CA TYR A 8 7.27 -7.59 -0.39
C TYR A 8 7.62 -8.21 0.98
N LEU A 9 7.15 -9.41 1.25
CA LEU A 9 7.32 -10.05 2.56
C LEU A 9 8.79 -10.38 2.88
N ASN A 10 9.52 -10.93 1.91
CA ASN A 10 10.88 -11.43 2.16
C ASN A 10 11.97 -10.38 1.91
N LEU A 11 11.72 -9.38 1.11
CA LEU A 11 12.77 -8.42 0.72
C LEU A 11 12.45 -7.00 1.21
N ILE A 12 11.28 -6.47 0.85
CA ILE A 12 10.93 -5.07 1.14
C ILE A 12 10.73 -4.88 2.66
N HIS A 13 10.03 -5.80 3.30
CA HIS A 13 9.79 -5.80 4.74
C HIS A 13 11.12 -5.83 5.52
N GLU A 14 12.00 -6.79 5.21
CA GLU A 14 13.30 -6.92 5.86
C GLU A 14 14.23 -5.72 5.58
N ALA A 15 14.15 -5.14 4.37
CA ALA A 15 14.88 -3.90 4.05
C ALA A 15 14.44 -2.72 4.92
N ALA A 16 13.15 -2.62 5.25
CA ALA A 16 12.63 -1.56 6.13
C ALA A 16 13.20 -1.67 7.54
N HIS A 17 13.41 -2.91 8.03
CA HIS A 17 14.04 -3.22 9.31
C HIS A 17 15.58 -3.12 9.27
N ASN A 18 16.19 -2.85 8.12
CA ASN A 18 17.63 -2.85 7.88
C ASN A 18 18.30 -4.23 8.12
N ASN A 19 17.60 -5.32 7.87
CA ASN A 19 18.04 -6.68 8.16
C ASN A 19 18.74 -7.39 7.00
N ILE A 20 18.68 -6.84 5.76
CA ILE A 20 19.28 -7.50 4.58
C ILE A 20 20.79 -7.22 4.51
N PHE A 21 21.19 -5.97 4.66
CA PHE A 21 22.58 -5.52 4.53
C PHE A 21 23.03 -4.77 5.77
N LYS A 22 24.33 -4.84 6.08
CA LYS A 22 24.96 -3.99 7.11
C LYS A 22 24.84 -2.49 6.77
N SER A 23 24.78 -2.15 5.48
CA SER A 23 24.65 -0.79 5.00
C SER A 23 23.18 -0.32 4.98
N LYS A 24 22.86 0.71 5.77
CA LYS A 24 21.53 1.36 5.74
C LYS A 24 21.17 1.93 4.36
N LYS A 25 22.19 2.38 3.59
CA LYS A 25 21.97 2.89 2.22
C LYS A 25 21.50 1.79 1.28
N LEU A 26 22.10 0.60 1.36
CA LEU A 26 21.68 -0.54 0.55
C LEU A 26 20.28 -1.02 0.94
N ASN A 27 19.96 -1.11 2.22
CA ASN A 27 18.60 -1.43 2.67
C ASN A 27 17.58 -0.41 2.15
N SER A 28 17.92 0.90 2.19
CA SER A 28 17.04 1.94 1.64
C SER A 28 16.88 1.83 0.12
N ALA A 29 17.90 1.44 -0.63
CA ALA A 29 17.81 1.22 -2.06
C ALA A 29 16.88 0.03 -2.39
N VAL A 30 17.02 -1.08 -1.66
CA VAL A 30 16.12 -2.24 -1.81
C VAL A 30 14.68 -1.85 -1.43
N LEU A 31 14.49 -1.11 -0.34
CA LEU A 31 13.16 -0.65 0.06
C LEU A 31 12.48 0.18 -1.06
N GLN A 32 13.25 0.96 -1.83
CA GLN A 32 12.71 1.75 -2.95
C GLN A 32 12.15 0.90 -4.11
N ILE A 33 12.44 -0.41 -4.18
CA ILE A 33 11.78 -1.31 -5.12
C ILE A 33 10.26 -1.25 -4.94
N PHE A 34 9.79 -0.97 -3.72
CA PHE A 34 8.38 -0.82 -3.41
C PHE A 34 7.70 0.31 -4.21
N ASP A 35 8.42 1.41 -4.47
CA ASP A 35 7.92 2.51 -5.28
C ASP A 35 7.69 2.07 -6.75
N PHE A 36 8.50 1.16 -7.27
CA PHE A 36 8.37 0.66 -8.65
C PHE A 36 7.19 -0.28 -8.85
N VAL A 37 6.66 -0.88 -7.79
CA VAL A 37 5.48 -1.77 -7.89
C VAL A 37 4.17 -1.08 -7.54
N GLY A 38 4.16 0.27 -7.56
CA GLY A 38 2.95 1.08 -7.38
C GLY A 38 2.60 1.45 -5.94
N ALA A 39 3.38 0.99 -4.96
CA ALA A 39 3.27 1.40 -3.57
C ALA A 39 4.15 2.64 -3.28
N ASN A 40 4.35 2.99 -2.02
CA ASN A 40 5.27 4.06 -1.62
C ASN A 40 6.12 3.67 -0.42
N SER A 41 7.43 3.57 -0.64
CA SER A 41 8.41 3.12 0.35
C SER A 41 8.55 4.05 1.55
N TYR A 42 8.47 5.37 1.33
CA TYR A 42 8.63 6.38 2.38
C TYR A 42 7.47 6.32 3.38
N ILE A 43 6.23 6.43 2.89
CA ILE A 43 5.06 6.45 3.74
C ILE A 43 4.84 5.09 4.41
N TRP A 44 5.07 4.00 3.67
CA TRP A 44 4.94 2.66 4.21
C TRP A 44 5.92 2.41 5.35
N LYS A 45 7.21 2.78 5.20
CA LYS A 45 8.19 2.65 6.27
C LYS A 45 7.81 3.44 7.53
N LYS A 46 7.30 4.66 7.35
CA LYS A 46 6.82 5.47 8.48
C LYS A 46 5.65 4.82 9.20
N ARG A 47 4.68 4.30 8.44
CA ARG A 47 3.54 3.58 9.01
C ARG A 47 3.99 2.33 9.75
N HIS A 48 4.79 1.51 9.11
CA HIS A 48 5.21 0.21 9.64
C HIS A 48 6.16 0.36 10.84
N ILE A 49 7.24 1.09 10.69
CA ILE A 49 8.28 1.19 11.74
C ILE A 49 7.93 2.23 12.81
N SER A 50 7.53 3.45 12.39
CA SER A 50 7.38 4.57 13.33
C SER A 50 6.00 4.66 13.97
N SER A 51 5.00 3.97 13.42
CA SER A 51 3.64 3.94 13.94
C SER A 51 3.27 2.55 14.46
N HIS A 52 3.09 1.57 13.58
CA HIS A 52 2.66 0.22 13.98
C HIS A 52 3.61 -0.46 14.97
N HIS A 53 4.92 -0.56 14.68
CA HIS A 53 5.88 -1.19 15.60
C HIS A 53 6.10 -0.41 16.89
N ALA A 54 5.95 0.92 16.86
CA ALA A 54 6.11 1.74 18.05
C ALA A 54 4.86 1.72 18.97
N TYR A 55 3.68 1.58 18.38
CA TYR A 55 2.39 1.67 19.09
C TYR A 55 1.39 0.61 18.62
N PRO A 56 1.73 -0.69 18.66
CA PRO A 56 0.88 -1.74 18.12
C PRO A 56 -0.47 -1.79 18.86
N ASN A 57 -1.55 -1.76 18.08
CA ASN A 57 -2.94 -1.75 18.55
C ASN A 57 -3.36 -0.55 19.41
N VAL A 58 -2.58 0.53 19.45
CA VAL A 58 -2.98 1.77 20.15
C VAL A 58 -3.82 2.63 19.21
N ASP A 59 -5.08 2.86 19.56
CA ASP A 59 -6.00 3.68 18.79
C ASP A 59 -5.49 5.12 18.64
N GLY A 60 -5.58 5.66 17.42
CA GLY A 60 -5.07 6.99 17.07
C GLY A 60 -3.55 7.09 16.90
N TRP A 61 -2.79 5.99 17.10
CA TRP A 61 -1.34 5.93 16.93
C TRP A 61 -0.90 4.83 15.95
N ASP A 62 -1.57 3.69 15.99
CA ASP A 62 -1.31 2.59 15.05
C ASP A 62 -2.07 2.81 13.74
N THR A 63 -1.32 3.02 12.66
CA THR A 63 -1.89 3.24 11.32
C THR A 63 -2.50 1.97 10.72
N ASP A 64 -2.18 0.78 11.23
CA ASP A 64 -2.69 -0.47 10.67
C ASP A 64 -4.09 -0.80 11.16
N ILE A 65 -4.47 -0.31 12.34
CA ILE A 65 -5.84 -0.40 12.84
C ILE A 65 -6.68 0.85 12.56
N GLU A 66 -6.17 1.80 11.76
CA GLU A 66 -6.92 3.01 11.42
C GLU A 66 -8.20 2.66 10.66
N GLN A 67 -9.34 3.09 11.23
CA GLN A 67 -10.65 2.65 10.79
C GLN A 67 -10.98 3.00 9.34
N SER A 68 -11.57 2.05 8.65
CA SER A 68 -12.15 2.20 7.32
C SER A 68 -13.64 2.56 7.43
N GLY A 69 -14.16 3.34 6.47
CA GLY A 69 -15.60 3.57 6.36
C GLY A 69 -16.41 2.31 6.02
N LEU A 70 -15.79 1.33 5.36
CA LEU A 70 -16.43 0.08 4.93
C LEU A 70 -16.34 -1.04 5.96
N LEU A 71 -15.18 -1.19 6.59
CA LEU A 71 -14.90 -2.29 7.50
C LEU A 71 -14.54 -1.75 8.89
N LYS A 72 -15.17 -2.34 9.89
CA LYS A 72 -14.77 -2.17 11.28
C LYS A 72 -13.64 -3.15 11.59
N ILE A 73 -12.48 -2.64 12.00
CA ILE A 73 -11.27 -3.44 12.24
C ILE A 73 -11.13 -3.76 13.73
N THR A 74 -11.45 -2.80 14.62
CA THR A 74 -11.21 -2.93 16.06
C THR A 74 -12.48 -3.28 16.85
N PRO A 75 -12.40 -4.08 17.93
CA PRO A 75 -13.55 -4.52 18.69
C PRO A 75 -14.22 -3.39 19.52
N TRP A 76 -13.44 -2.41 19.96
CA TRP A 76 -13.89 -1.34 20.90
C TRP A 76 -14.65 -0.20 20.22
N ILE A 77 -14.75 -0.17 18.89
CA ILE A 77 -15.57 0.81 18.17
C ILE A 77 -16.88 0.16 17.72
N TRP A 78 -18.01 0.84 17.92
CA TRP A 78 -19.30 0.36 17.48
C TRP A 78 -19.41 0.38 15.95
N ALA A 79 -19.90 -0.72 15.38
CA ALA A 79 -20.16 -0.81 13.95
C ALA A 79 -21.27 0.17 13.52
N LYS A 80 -21.01 0.99 12.51
CA LYS A 80 -21.94 1.98 11.96
C LYS A 80 -22.37 1.60 10.54
N GLY A 81 -23.64 1.90 10.21
CA GLY A 81 -24.15 1.70 8.85
C GLY A 81 -23.88 0.31 8.29
N ILE A 82 -23.23 0.26 7.10
CA ILE A 82 -22.92 -0.97 6.38
C ILE A 82 -21.97 -1.91 7.14
N GLN A 83 -21.14 -1.38 8.03
CA GLN A 83 -20.20 -2.19 8.83
C GLN A 83 -20.90 -3.26 9.68
N LYS A 84 -22.16 -3.03 10.07
CA LYS A 84 -22.98 -4.03 10.81
C LYS A 84 -23.18 -5.33 10.01
N HIS A 85 -23.06 -5.25 8.69
CA HIS A 85 -23.26 -6.36 7.76
C HIS A 85 -21.96 -6.81 7.08
N GLN A 86 -20.79 -6.36 7.56
CA GLN A 86 -19.51 -6.62 6.91
C GLN A 86 -19.20 -8.11 6.71
N HIS A 87 -19.67 -8.99 7.59
CA HIS A 87 -19.55 -10.45 7.45
C HIS A 87 -20.15 -10.99 6.16
N LYS A 88 -21.09 -10.26 5.52
CA LYS A 88 -21.75 -10.67 4.26
C LYS A 88 -20.96 -10.26 3.01
N PHE A 89 -20.06 -9.28 3.11
CA PHE A 89 -19.42 -8.71 1.91
C PHE A 89 -17.90 -8.51 2.04
N PHE A 90 -17.29 -8.75 3.22
CA PHE A 90 -15.85 -8.51 3.39
C PHE A 90 -14.99 -9.23 2.35
N PHE A 91 -15.37 -10.43 1.96
CA PHE A 91 -14.68 -11.23 0.93
C PHE A 91 -14.70 -10.58 -0.47
N LEU A 92 -15.66 -9.69 -0.75
CA LEU A 92 -15.70 -8.89 -1.99
C LEU A 92 -14.78 -7.66 -1.91
N VAL A 93 -14.54 -7.16 -0.70
CA VAL A 93 -13.70 -5.97 -0.48
C VAL A 93 -12.21 -6.34 -0.48
N TYR A 94 -11.87 -7.48 0.05
CA TYR A 94 -10.48 -7.92 0.16
C TYR A 94 -9.72 -8.02 -1.17
N PRO A 95 -10.27 -8.57 -2.26
CA PRO A 95 -9.59 -8.55 -3.55
C PRO A 95 -9.24 -7.15 -4.06
N LEU A 96 -9.90 -6.11 -3.53
CA LEU A 96 -9.65 -4.71 -3.86
C LEU A 96 -8.63 -4.03 -2.92
N TYR A 97 -8.03 -4.78 -1.98
CA TYR A 97 -7.14 -4.23 -0.97
C TYR A 97 -5.97 -3.43 -1.55
N LEU A 98 -5.24 -3.96 -2.54
CA LEU A 98 -4.13 -3.26 -3.16
C LEU A 98 -4.57 -2.09 -4.03
N PHE A 99 -5.77 -2.13 -4.63
CA PHE A 99 -6.36 -0.96 -5.31
C PHE A 99 -6.62 0.16 -4.31
N ASN A 100 -7.26 -0.16 -3.17
CA ASN A 100 -7.44 0.81 -2.09
C ASN A 100 -6.10 1.38 -1.61
N TRP A 101 -5.08 0.54 -1.47
CA TRP A 101 -3.74 0.99 -1.08
C TRP A 101 -3.16 1.98 -2.09
N MET A 102 -3.08 1.61 -3.36
CA MET A 102 -2.44 2.41 -4.39
C MET A 102 -3.18 3.72 -4.71
N PHE A 103 -4.52 3.70 -4.75
CA PHE A 103 -5.32 4.82 -5.24
C PHE A 103 -5.97 5.67 -4.15
N ILE A 104 -6.15 5.12 -2.96
CA ILE A 104 -6.85 5.81 -1.88
C ILE A 104 -5.94 6.03 -0.69
N ARG A 105 -5.40 4.96 -0.10
CA ARG A 105 -4.66 5.02 1.15
C ARG A 105 -3.40 5.86 1.04
N ASP A 106 -2.55 5.63 0.02
CA ASP A 106 -1.34 6.41 -0.18
C ASP A 106 -1.67 7.91 -0.35
N PHE A 107 -2.67 8.25 -1.17
CA PHE A 107 -3.04 9.66 -1.36
C PHE A 107 -3.58 10.28 -0.08
N ARG A 108 -4.42 9.58 0.66
CA ARG A 108 -4.91 10.07 1.95
C ARG A 108 -3.77 10.25 2.94
N ASP A 109 -2.85 9.31 3.05
CA ASP A 109 -1.71 9.40 3.95
C ASP A 109 -0.78 10.58 3.61
N PHE A 110 -0.73 11.01 2.35
CA PHE A 110 0.07 12.16 1.92
C PHE A 110 -0.62 13.51 2.04
N PHE A 111 -1.96 13.58 1.96
CA PHE A 111 -2.69 14.83 1.77
C PHE A 111 -3.84 15.08 2.76
N ASP A 112 -4.35 14.06 3.44
CA ASP A 112 -5.45 14.18 4.39
C ASP A 112 -4.90 14.37 5.81
N ASN A 113 -5.01 15.59 6.34
CA ASN A 113 -4.47 15.97 7.65
C ASN A 113 -5.10 15.20 8.83
N ASP A 114 -6.24 14.55 8.63
CA ASP A 114 -6.91 13.77 9.66
C ASP A 114 -6.35 12.37 9.83
N ARG A 115 -5.47 11.94 8.92
CA ARG A 115 -4.81 10.63 9.01
C ARG A 115 -3.86 10.54 10.20
N VAL A 116 -3.88 9.37 10.85
CA VAL A 116 -3.01 9.05 11.99
C VAL A 116 -1.54 9.33 11.68
N ILE A 117 -1.08 8.95 10.48
CA ILE A 117 0.33 9.16 10.08
C ILE A 117 0.73 10.65 10.07
N LEU A 118 -0.15 11.55 9.64
CA LEU A 118 0.15 12.99 9.64
C LEU A 118 0.05 13.61 11.03
N LYS A 119 -0.86 13.11 11.87
CA LYS A 119 -0.96 13.53 13.27
C LYS A 119 0.25 13.11 14.10
N THR A 120 0.76 11.90 13.88
CA THR A 120 1.84 11.32 14.68
C THR A 120 3.24 11.63 14.15
N GLN A 121 3.43 11.69 12.83
CA GLN A 121 4.74 11.86 12.19
C GLN A 121 4.97 13.26 11.62
N GLY A 122 3.96 14.13 11.70
CA GLY A 122 4.03 15.50 11.17
C GLY A 122 3.95 15.58 9.64
N LYS A 123 4.23 16.78 9.13
CA LYS A 123 4.09 17.07 7.69
C LYS A 123 5.08 16.28 6.83
N ILE A 124 4.58 15.75 5.74
CA ILE A 124 5.41 15.05 4.73
C ILE A 124 6.09 16.09 3.83
N PRO A 125 7.40 15.97 3.58
CA PRO A 125 8.12 16.86 2.69
C PRO A 125 7.54 16.86 1.27
N VAL A 126 7.50 18.03 0.63
CA VAL A 126 6.97 18.18 -0.75
C VAL A 126 7.71 17.24 -1.72
N ARG A 127 9.03 17.08 -1.56
CA ARG A 127 9.82 16.14 -2.36
C ARG A 127 9.25 14.72 -2.36
N GLU A 128 8.80 14.23 -1.21
CA GLU A 128 8.24 12.87 -1.11
C GLU A 128 6.85 12.79 -1.77
N LYS A 129 6.08 13.89 -1.75
CA LYS A 129 4.80 13.98 -2.48
C LYS A 129 5.03 13.91 -4.00
N VAL A 130 5.99 14.69 -4.52
CA VAL A 130 6.36 14.66 -5.93
C VAL A 130 6.90 13.28 -6.33
N LYS A 131 7.78 12.70 -5.51
CA LYS A 131 8.32 11.35 -5.72
C LYS A 131 7.19 10.31 -5.81
N MET A 132 6.23 10.34 -4.90
CA MET A 132 5.09 9.42 -4.91
C MET A 132 4.31 9.49 -6.22
N ILE A 133 3.95 10.70 -6.67
CA ILE A 133 3.24 10.91 -7.94
C ILE A 133 4.08 10.41 -9.13
N ALA A 134 5.37 10.76 -9.18
CA ALA A 134 6.25 10.37 -10.27
C ALA A 134 6.37 8.84 -10.39
N PHE A 135 6.54 8.12 -9.28
CA PHE A 135 6.62 6.66 -9.30
C PHE A 135 5.30 5.99 -9.66
N LYS A 136 4.16 6.54 -9.24
CA LYS A 136 2.84 6.03 -9.66
C LYS A 136 2.63 6.22 -11.18
N LEU A 137 2.99 7.38 -11.72
CA LEU A 137 2.94 7.60 -13.17
C LEU A 137 3.88 6.66 -13.92
N PHE A 138 5.10 6.46 -13.42
CA PHE A 138 6.06 5.52 -13.99
C PHE A 138 5.55 4.08 -13.93
N TYR A 139 4.92 3.67 -12.82
CA TYR A 139 4.28 2.35 -12.68
C TYR A 139 3.25 2.11 -13.79
N PHE A 140 2.31 3.04 -14.01
CA PHE A 140 1.31 2.91 -15.06
C PHE A 140 1.91 3.00 -16.46
N PHE A 141 2.96 3.79 -16.63
CA PHE A 141 3.67 3.88 -17.89
C PHE A 141 4.21 2.50 -18.31
N TYR A 142 4.95 1.80 -17.46
CA TYR A 142 5.50 0.52 -17.85
C TYR A 142 4.47 -0.63 -17.83
N GLN A 143 3.46 -0.58 -16.98
CA GLN A 143 2.44 -1.62 -16.93
C GLN A 143 1.43 -1.54 -18.07
N ILE A 144 1.10 -0.37 -18.54
CA ILE A 144 0.04 -0.13 -19.52
C ILE A 144 0.59 0.48 -20.80
N ALA A 145 1.29 1.63 -20.71
CA ALA A 145 1.68 2.36 -21.91
C ALA A 145 2.73 1.60 -22.76
N ILE A 146 3.74 0.98 -22.14
CA ILE A 146 4.72 0.20 -22.88
C ILE A 146 4.07 -0.98 -23.65
N PRO A 147 3.27 -1.86 -23.03
CA PRO A 147 2.57 -2.92 -23.79
C PRO A 147 1.73 -2.40 -24.95
N VAL A 148 1.00 -1.32 -24.75
CA VAL A 148 0.12 -0.76 -25.78
C VAL A 148 0.93 -0.11 -26.93
N LEU A 149 1.90 0.74 -26.60
CA LEU A 149 2.60 1.55 -27.59
C LEU A 149 3.67 0.75 -28.36
N PHE A 150 4.44 -0.08 -27.66
CA PHE A 150 5.58 -0.78 -28.24
C PHE A 150 5.26 -2.21 -28.69
N PHE A 151 4.42 -2.92 -27.94
CA PHE A 151 4.07 -4.32 -28.25
C PHE A 151 2.71 -4.46 -28.94
N LYS A 152 2.02 -3.32 -29.23
CA LYS A 152 0.72 -3.30 -29.92
C LYS A 152 -0.37 -4.13 -29.23
N VAL A 153 -0.25 -4.32 -27.94
CA VAL A 153 -1.29 -4.96 -27.13
C VAL A 153 -2.50 -4.04 -27.08
N SER A 154 -3.72 -4.57 -27.21
CA SER A 154 -4.92 -3.74 -27.04
C SER A 154 -4.99 -3.18 -25.61
N ILE A 155 -5.48 -1.95 -25.46
CA ILE A 155 -5.59 -1.31 -24.16
C ILE A 155 -6.47 -2.12 -23.18
N GLY A 156 -7.53 -2.75 -23.70
CA GLY A 156 -8.41 -3.62 -22.90
C GLY A 156 -7.67 -4.82 -22.33
N LEU A 157 -6.80 -5.45 -23.13
CA LEU A 157 -5.98 -6.59 -22.69
C LEU A 157 -4.93 -6.15 -21.65
N ALA A 158 -4.26 -5.02 -21.88
CA ALA A 158 -3.26 -4.49 -20.95
C ALA A 158 -3.90 -4.15 -19.58
N LEU A 159 -5.04 -3.45 -19.58
CA LEU A 159 -5.79 -3.13 -18.37
C LEU A 159 -6.32 -4.39 -17.66
N GLY A 160 -6.87 -5.35 -18.42
CA GLY A 160 -7.38 -6.61 -17.88
C GLY A 160 -6.27 -7.43 -17.22
N ALA A 161 -5.12 -7.56 -17.87
CA ALA A 161 -3.95 -8.27 -17.31
C ALA A 161 -3.44 -7.61 -16.04
N TRP A 162 -3.31 -6.28 -16.04
CA TRP A 162 -2.94 -5.51 -14.86
C TRP A 162 -3.95 -5.69 -13.72
N PHE A 163 -5.25 -5.58 -14.01
CA PHE A 163 -6.32 -5.76 -13.02
C PHE A 163 -6.26 -7.15 -12.38
N LEU A 164 -6.15 -8.21 -13.19
CA LEU A 164 -6.02 -9.58 -12.71
C LEU A 164 -4.74 -9.79 -11.87
N GLN A 165 -3.63 -9.18 -12.27
CA GLN A 165 -2.39 -9.21 -11.49
C GLN A 165 -2.58 -8.61 -10.09
N VAL A 166 -3.25 -7.46 -9.99
CA VAL A 166 -3.49 -6.76 -8.71
C VAL A 166 -4.49 -7.53 -7.85
N ILE A 167 -5.56 -8.09 -8.44
CA ILE A 167 -6.52 -8.96 -7.74
C ILE A 167 -5.81 -10.19 -7.15
N ALA A 168 -5.01 -10.89 -7.97
CA ALA A 168 -4.28 -12.07 -7.51
C ALA A 168 -3.30 -11.73 -6.38
N ALA A 169 -2.61 -10.60 -6.47
CA ALA A 169 -1.74 -10.11 -5.39
C ALA A 169 -2.53 -9.78 -4.12
N SER A 170 -3.69 -9.10 -4.25
CA SER A 170 -4.56 -8.77 -3.11
C SER A 170 -5.04 -10.01 -2.39
N ILE A 171 -5.54 -11.01 -3.13
CA ILE A 171 -6.02 -12.25 -2.55
C ILE A 171 -4.88 -12.99 -1.84
N PHE A 172 -3.73 -13.13 -2.50
CA PHE A 172 -2.59 -13.83 -1.89
C PHE A 172 -2.07 -13.13 -0.63
N ALA A 173 -2.05 -11.80 -0.61
CA ALA A 173 -1.63 -11.01 0.55
C ALA A 173 -2.52 -11.19 1.80
N LEU A 174 -3.71 -11.81 1.66
CA LEU A 174 -4.59 -12.13 2.79
C LEU A 174 -4.25 -13.43 3.49
N PHE A 175 -3.55 -14.33 2.79
CA PHE A 175 -3.21 -15.64 3.32
C PHE A 175 -1.80 -15.69 3.93
N VAL A 176 -1.08 -14.59 3.89
CA VAL A 176 0.31 -14.47 4.34
C VAL A 176 0.45 -13.37 5.38
#